data_168d593b9c20d60f9d09f392a1c373e4
#
_entry.id   168d593b9c20d60f9d09f392a1c373e4
#
_cell.length_a   1.000
_cell.length_b   1.000
_cell.length_c   1.000
_cell.angle_alpha   90.00
_cell.angle_beta   90.00
_cell.angle_gamma   90.00
#
_symmetry.space_group_name_H-M   'P 1'
#
loop_
_entity.id
_entity.type
_entity.pdbx_description
1 polymer ?
#
loop_
_entity_poly.entity_id
_entity_poly.type
_entity_poly.pdbx_seq_one_letter_code
_entity_poly.pdbx_strand_id
1 'polypeptide(L)'
;MKALDELSFDNRFARLGDAFSTEVLPDPIANPRLVVASRAALALLDLDPAVTEEPVFAEIFAGHKLWSEAEPRAMVYSGHQFGAYNPRLGDGRGLLLGEVVNDAGEHWDLHLKGAGQTPYSRMGDGRAVLRSSIREFLASEYLYALGIPSSRALCVTASDTPVWREQKENAAMLLRMAPSHVRFGHFEYFYYTQQHDKLKELGDFVLANSFPACLEQPQPYAAFFREVVERNAELIAYWQAYGFCHGVMNTDNMSILGITFDYGPYAFLDDFDAKHICNHSDDSGRYSFNNQVPIAHWNLAALGQALTPFVEVDELREALGLFLPLYQAHYLDLMRRRLGLTTAEEGDLELVQRLLQVMQSGAVDYSLFFRRLGEQAPEQALATVREDFVDLAGFDSWAAEYLARTAREAGNQDERRARMHAVNPLYVLRNYLAQEAIAAAEQGDYSVVRQLHEVLSKPFEEQPGVEHLTRRPPDWGRHLEISCSS
;
A
#
# COMPACT_ATOMS: atom_id res chain seq x y z
N MET A 1 -17.71 0.01 22.34
CA MET A 1 -16.25 -0.05 22.10
C MET A 1 -15.66 -0.97 23.15
N LYS A 2 -14.66 -1.78 22.76
CA LYS A 2 -14.09 -2.87 23.57
C LYS A 2 -12.79 -2.43 24.25
N ALA A 3 -12.48 -3.05 25.39
CA ALA A 3 -11.15 -3.05 25.98
C ALA A 3 -10.24 -4.06 25.21
N LEU A 4 -8.94 -4.02 25.47
CA LEU A 4 -7.97 -4.90 24.79
C LEU A 4 -8.19 -6.39 25.08
N ASP A 5 -8.66 -6.73 26.26
CA ASP A 5 -8.95 -8.11 26.69
C ASP A 5 -10.31 -8.64 26.23
N GLU A 6 -11.12 -7.80 25.57
CA GLU A 6 -12.42 -8.17 25.00
C GLU A 6 -12.34 -8.52 23.51
N LEU A 7 -11.14 -8.53 22.89
CA LEU A 7 -10.99 -8.97 21.50
C LEU A 7 -11.33 -10.45 21.36
N SER A 8 -12.12 -10.78 20.34
CA SER A 8 -12.52 -12.17 20.03
C SER A 8 -11.63 -12.75 18.95
N PHE A 9 -10.92 -13.83 19.25
CA PHE A 9 -10.03 -14.49 18.29
C PHE A 9 -10.72 -15.66 17.58
N ASP A 10 -10.46 -15.79 16.28
CA ASP A 10 -10.80 -16.97 15.46
C ASP A 10 -9.62 -17.26 14.50
N ASN A 11 -8.62 -17.94 15.01
CA ASN A 11 -7.33 -18.19 14.35
C ASN A 11 -7.44 -19.21 13.21
N ARG A 12 -8.14 -18.83 12.12
CA ARG A 12 -8.43 -19.71 10.98
C ARG A 12 -7.17 -20.17 10.27
N PHE A 13 -6.21 -19.26 10.01
CA PHE A 13 -4.96 -19.59 9.34
C PHE A 13 -4.09 -20.55 10.17
N ALA A 14 -4.03 -20.36 11.48
CA ALA A 14 -3.28 -21.25 12.36
C ALA A 14 -3.80 -22.70 12.31
N ARG A 15 -5.11 -22.89 12.10
CA ARG A 15 -5.73 -24.23 11.96
C ARG A 15 -5.31 -24.99 10.70
N LEU A 16 -4.70 -24.34 9.71
CA LEU A 16 -4.08 -25.04 8.57
C LEU A 16 -2.87 -25.88 9.00
N GLY A 17 -2.24 -25.55 10.13
CA GLY A 17 -1.18 -26.33 10.76
C GLY A 17 0.23 -26.01 10.28
N ASP A 18 1.18 -26.85 10.69
CA ASP A 18 2.61 -26.57 10.62
C ASP A 18 3.21 -26.58 9.20
N ALA A 19 2.48 -27.09 8.22
CA ALA A 19 2.91 -26.99 6.83
C ALA A 19 2.83 -25.55 6.28
N PHE A 20 1.97 -24.70 6.86
CA PHE A 20 1.67 -23.35 6.39
C PHE A 20 2.35 -22.25 7.22
N SER A 21 2.71 -22.58 8.45
CA SER A 21 3.32 -21.64 9.38
C SER A 21 4.03 -22.36 10.54
N THR A 22 4.94 -21.66 11.19
CA THR A 22 5.63 -22.15 12.39
C THR A 22 5.19 -21.32 13.59
N GLU A 23 4.86 -21.98 14.70
CA GLU A 23 4.59 -21.29 15.96
C GLU A 23 5.89 -20.67 16.50
N VAL A 24 5.86 -19.36 16.74
CA VAL A 24 7.00 -18.58 17.24
C VAL A 24 6.47 -17.49 18.16
N LEU A 25 7.00 -17.42 19.36
CA LEU A 25 6.69 -16.31 20.27
C LEU A 25 7.45 -15.03 19.85
N PRO A 26 6.85 -13.85 19.99
CA PRO A 26 7.57 -12.61 19.76
C PRO A 26 8.72 -12.45 20.76
N ASP A 27 9.85 -11.92 20.28
CA ASP A 27 11.01 -11.55 21.10
C ASP A 27 10.87 -10.07 21.49
N PRO A 28 10.63 -9.77 22.78
CA PRO A 28 10.30 -8.41 23.22
C PRO A 28 11.39 -7.38 22.94
N ILE A 29 10.96 -6.13 22.73
CA ILE A 29 11.88 -4.97 22.63
C ILE A 29 11.88 -4.17 23.95
N ALA A 30 13.06 -3.64 24.33
CA ALA A 30 13.26 -3.02 25.63
C ALA A 30 12.63 -1.62 25.75
N ASN A 31 12.03 -1.31 26.90
CA ASN A 31 11.46 0.00 27.21
C ASN A 31 10.50 0.51 26.12
N PRO A 32 9.39 -0.21 25.86
CA PRO A 32 8.47 0.13 24.78
C PRO A 32 7.77 1.46 25.01
N ARG A 33 7.64 2.25 23.94
CA ARG A 33 6.93 3.52 23.92
C ARG A 33 6.02 3.60 22.70
N LEU A 34 4.77 3.97 22.89
CA LEU A 34 3.85 4.18 21.79
C LEU A 34 4.23 5.44 20.98
N VAL A 35 4.57 5.27 19.73
CA VAL A 35 4.87 6.37 18.80
C VAL A 35 3.58 6.99 18.28
N VAL A 36 2.73 6.16 17.68
CA VAL A 36 1.47 6.55 17.04
C VAL A 36 0.52 5.36 17.00
N ALA A 37 -0.78 5.64 17.04
CA ALA A 37 -1.84 4.66 16.79
C ALA A 37 -2.91 5.28 15.89
N SER A 38 -3.48 4.47 15.00
CA SER A 38 -4.58 4.87 14.11
C SER A 38 -5.92 4.64 14.78
N ARG A 39 -6.66 5.73 15.06
CA ARG A 39 -8.02 5.64 15.59
C ARG A 39 -8.97 4.93 14.63
N ALA A 40 -8.77 5.12 13.33
CA ALA A 40 -9.57 4.45 12.31
C ALA A 40 -9.31 2.93 12.28
N ALA A 41 -8.05 2.51 12.49
CA ALA A 41 -7.72 1.08 12.58
C ALA A 41 -8.22 0.45 13.89
N LEU A 42 -8.15 1.17 15.03
CA LEU A 42 -8.78 0.74 16.30
C LEU A 42 -10.28 0.49 16.13
N ALA A 43 -10.97 1.37 15.43
CA ALA A 43 -12.42 1.24 15.19
C ALA A 43 -12.78 -0.01 14.38
N LEU A 44 -11.91 -0.50 13.49
CA LEU A 44 -12.12 -1.77 12.75
C LEU A 44 -12.09 -2.99 13.68
N LEU A 45 -11.50 -2.87 14.87
CA LEU A 45 -11.47 -3.90 15.91
C LEU A 45 -12.49 -3.63 17.03
N ASP A 46 -13.34 -2.62 16.88
CA ASP A 46 -14.27 -2.11 17.92
C ASP A 46 -13.60 -1.59 19.19
N LEU A 47 -12.28 -1.37 19.19
CA LEU A 47 -11.51 -0.92 20.33
C LEU A 47 -11.81 0.55 20.70
N ASP A 48 -11.88 0.81 22.00
CA ASP A 48 -11.93 2.19 22.52
C ASP A 48 -10.57 2.87 22.29
N PRO A 49 -10.51 4.05 21.68
CA PRO A 49 -9.24 4.77 21.52
C PRO A 49 -8.48 5.02 22.83
N ALA A 50 -9.15 5.05 23.99
CA ALA A 50 -8.53 5.21 25.28
C ALA A 50 -7.58 4.05 25.65
N VAL A 51 -7.73 2.87 25.06
CA VAL A 51 -6.81 1.73 25.30
C VAL A 51 -5.36 2.07 24.96
N THR A 52 -5.12 3.05 24.08
CA THR A 52 -3.77 3.49 23.72
C THR A 52 -3.02 4.21 24.84
N GLU A 53 -3.74 4.69 25.87
CA GLU A 53 -3.17 5.34 27.04
C GLU A 53 -2.79 4.32 28.13
N GLU A 54 -3.24 3.08 28.01
CA GLU A 54 -2.93 2.02 28.95
C GLU A 54 -1.51 1.48 28.71
N PRO A 55 -0.68 1.31 29.74
CA PRO A 55 0.67 0.75 29.59
C PRO A 55 0.69 -0.62 28.89
N VAL A 56 -0.35 -1.44 29.12
CA VAL A 56 -0.49 -2.78 28.53
C VAL A 56 -0.58 -2.74 27.00
N PHE A 57 -1.08 -1.65 26.41
CA PHE A 57 -1.13 -1.49 24.95
C PHE A 57 0.28 -1.55 24.35
N ALA A 58 1.19 -0.72 24.85
CA ALA A 58 2.57 -0.73 24.38
C ALA A 58 3.29 -2.05 24.68
N GLU A 59 3.00 -2.70 25.82
CA GLU A 59 3.58 -4.00 26.19
C GLU A 59 3.17 -5.12 25.23
N ILE A 60 1.90 -5.17 24.82
CA ILE A 60 1.40 -6.16 23.86
C ILE A 60 2.09 -5.95 22.49
N PHE A 61 2.05 -4.73 21.98
CA PHE A 61 2.58 -4.44 20.63
C PHE A 61 4.11 -4.22 20.61
N ALA A 62 4.77 -4.52 21.70
CA ALA A 62 6.22 -4.67 21.82
C ALA A 62 6.64 -6.10 22.17
N GLY A 63 5.73 -7.05 22.14
CA GLY A 63 5.99 -8.48 22.33
C GLY A 63 6.15 -8.92 23.77
N HIS A 64 5.89 -8.07 24.79
CA HIS A 64 6.02 -8.42 26.21
C HIS A 64 4.82 -9.23 26.73
N LYS A 65 3.66 -9.03 26.14
CA LYS A 65 2.42 -9.72 26.48
C LYS A 65 1.69 -10.22 25.24
N LEU A 66 0.91 -11.25 25.43
CA LEU A 66 0.01 -11.79 24.41
C LEU A 66 -1.38 -11.99 25.04
N TRP A 67 -2.40 -11.96 24.22
CA TRP A 67 -3.71 -12.46 24.59
C TRP A 67 -3.65 -13.99 24.78
N SER A 68 -4.45 -14.51 25.70
CA SER A 68 -4.51 -15.95 25.98
C SER A 68 -4.96 -16.78 24.78
N GLU A 69 -5.69 -16.16 23.85
CA GLU A 69 -6.24 -16.77 22.65
C GLU A 69 -5.39 -16.54 21.40
N ALA A 70 -4.32 -15.72 21.54
CA ALA A 70 -3.39 -15.50 20.44
C ALA A 70 -2.58 -16.76 20.12
N GLU A 71 -2.39 -17.04 18.83
CA GLU A 71 -1.57 -18.14 18.31
C GLU A 71 -0.51 -17.58 17.36
N PRO A 72 0.60 -17.00 17.89
CA PRO A 72 1.60 -16.34 17.06
C PRO A 72 2.28 -17.30 16.08
N ARG A 73 2.22 -16.99 14.80
CA ARG A 73 2.73 -17.81 13.73
C ARG A 73 3.57 -17.02 12.74
N ALA A 74 4.73 -17.58 12.33
CA ALA A 74 5.47 -17.13 11.17
C ALA A 74 4.99 -17.91 9.94
N MET A 75 4.46 -17.22 8.94
CA MET A 75 3.91 -17.81 7.72
C MET A 75 5.03 -18.25 6.78
N VAL A 76 4.83 -19.36 6.07
CA VAL A 76 5.76 -19.86 5.05
C VAL A 76 5.33 -19.40 3.66
N TYR A 77 6.24 -18.85 2.91
CA TYR A 77 6.07 -18.51 1.49
C TYR A 77 7.41 -18.43 0.77
N SER A 78 7.37 -18.41 -0.53
CA SER A 78 8.49 -18.12 -1.42
C SER A 78 8.16 -16.89 -2.28
N GLY A 79 8.86 -16.68 -3.36
CA GLY A 79 8.47 -15.65 -4.33
C GLY A 79 9.56 -15.35 -5.33
N HIS A 80 9.18 -14.60 -6.36
CA HIS A 80 10.11 -14.05 -7.33
C HIS A 80 10.54 -12.64 -6.90
N GLN A 81 11.81 -12.48 -6.61
CA GLN A 81 12.43 -11.19 -6.27
C GLN A 81 13.30 -10.74 -7.43
N PHE A 82 13.07 -9.55 -7.95
CA PHE A 82 13.71 -9.05 -9.18
C PHE A 82 13.61 -10.03 -10.37
N GLY A 83 12.50 -10.80 -10.43
CA GLY A 83 12.26 -11.79 -11.46
C GLY A 83 12.92 -13.16 -11.27
N ALA A 84 13.71 -13.34 -10.22
CA ALA A 84 14.34 -14.62 -9.87
C ALA A 84 13.60 -15.30 -8.70
N TYR A 85 13.27 -16.58 -8.85
CA TYR A 85 12.60 -17.34 -7.80
C TYR A 85 13.51 -17.55 -6.59
N ASN A 86 13.02 -17.20 -5.41
CA ASN A 86 13.69 -17.41 -4.13
C ASN A 86 12.84 -18.35 -3.27
N PRO A 87 13.28 -19.61 -3.05
CA PRO A 87 12.53 -20.62 -2.29
C PRO A 87 12.55 -20.40 -0.78
N ARG A 88 13.39 -19.52 -0.26
CA ARG A 88 13.64 -19.32 1.17
C ARG A 88 13.25 -17.93 1.63
N LEU A 89 11.97 -17.67 1.58
CA LEU A 89 11.36 -16.48 2.16
C LEU A 89 10.51 -16.88 3.38
N GLY A 90 9.38 -16.24 3.57
CA GLY A 90 8.51 -16.41 4.73
C GLY A 90 8.60 -15.21 5.65
N ASP A 91 7.84 -15.22 6.74
CA ASP A 91 7.84 -14.15 7.74
C ASP A 91 9.16 -14.12 8.53
N GLY A 92 10.22 -13.62 7.91
CA GLY A 92 11.56 -13.56 8.50
C GLY A 92 11.71 -12.54 9.64
N ARG A 93 10.74 -11.66 9.82
CA ARG A 93 10.71 -10.64 10.89
C ARG A 93 9.29 -10.26 11.30
N GLY A 94 8.32 -11.09 11.00
CA GLY A 94 6.91 -10.82 11.29
C GLY A 94 6.22 -12.04 11.87
N LEU A 95 5.16 -11.82 12.62
CA LEU A 95 4.32 -12.86 13.20
C LEU A 95 2.85 -12.48 13.02
N LEU A 96 2.06 -13.39 12.46
CA LEU A 96 0.62 -13.34 12.62
C LEU A 96 0.31 -13.69 14.08
N LEU A 97 -0.06 -12.69 14.89
CA LEU A 97 -0.40 -12.90 16.31
C LEU A 97 -1.71 -13.67 16.48
N GLY A 98 -2.61 -13.50 15.53
CA GLY A 98 -3.92 -14.14 15.47
C GLY A 98 -4.85 -13.37 14.55
N GLU A 99 -6.08 -13.90 14.42
CA GLU A 99 -7.17 -13.31 13.64
C GLU A 99 -8.29 -12.92 14.60
N VAL A 100 -8.68 -11.65 14.56
CA VAL A 100 -9.74 -11.07 15.40
C VAL A 100 -11.01 -10.92 14.58
N VAL A 101 -12.15 -11.21 15.20
CA VAL A 101 -13.49 -10.99 14.63
C VAL A 101 -14.12 -9.78 15.32
N ASN A 102 -14.51 -8.77 14.55
CA ASN A 102 -15.20 -7.59 15.05
C ASN A 102 -16.72 -7.84 15.21
N ASP A 103 -17.45 -6.88 15.76
CA ASP A 103 -18.90 -7.00 16.00
C ASP A 103 -19.71 -7.06 14.69
N ALA A 104 -19.14 -6.64 13.56
CA ALA A 104 -19.74 -6.80 12.25
C ALA A 104 -19.50 -8.19 11.63
N GLY A 105 -18.74 -9.06 12.31
CA GLY A 105 -18.35 -10.39 11.81
C GLY A 105 -17.20 -10.35 10.80
N GLU A 106 -16.50 -9.24 10.67
CA GLU A 106 -15.33 -9.12 9.80
C GLU A 106 -14.09 -9.65 10.51
N HIS A 107 -13.26 -10.37 9.76
CA HIS A 107 -12.01 -10.94 10.26
C HIS A 107 -10.83 -10.03 9.90
N TRP A 108 -9.96 -9.81 10.88
CA TRP A 108 -8.75 -9.01 10.77
C TRP A 108 -7.53 -9.75 11.29
N ASP A 109 -6.57 -10.01 10.41
CA ASP A 109 -5.24 -10.48 10.79
C ASP A 109 -4.51 -9.41 11.57
N LEU A 110 -3.93 -9.76 12.71
CA LEU A 110 -3.01 -8.95 13.49
C LEU A 110 -1.57 -9.44 13.23
N HIS A 111 -0.83 -8.73 12.38
CA HIS A 111 0.51 -9.14 11.96
C HIS A 111 1.58 -8.18 12.51
N LEU A 112 2.40 -8.65 13.46
CA LEU A 112 3.42 -7.86 14.16
C LEU A 112 4.76 -7.91 13.41
N LYS A 113 5.16 -6.81 12.76
CA LYS A 113 6.45 -6.67 12.09
C LYS A 113 7.53 -6.24 13.07
N GLY A 114 8.71 -6.83 12.98
CA GLY A 114 9.84 -6.57 13.88
C GLY A 114 9.84 -7.46 15.10
N ALA A 115 9.05 -8.53 15.13
CA ALA A 115 8.76 -9.39 16.27
C ALA A 115 9.90 -10.32 16.70
N GLY A 116 11.07 -10.23 16.06
CA GLY A 116 12.24 -11.06 16.37
C GLY A 116 12.50 -12.14 15.33
N GLN A 117 13.46 -13.00 15.62
CA GLN A 117 13.87 -14.07 14.69
C GLN A 117 12.80 -15.17 14.58
N THR A 118 12.65 -15.66 13.37
CA THR A 118 11.82 -16.81 13.02
C THR A 118 12.65 -17.84 12.25
N PRO A 119 12.14 -19.05 11.97
CA PRO A 119 12.83 -20.01 11.10
C PRO A 119 13.11 -19.48 9.69
N TYR A 120 12.47 -18.39 9.29
CA TYR A 120 12.58 -17.78 7.96
C TYR A 120 13.48 -16.52 7.94
N SER A 121 14.07 -16.11 9.06
CA SER A 121 14.92 -14.92 9.15
C SER A 121 16.26 -15.06 8.39
N ARG A 122 16.61 -16.26 7.97
CA ARG A 122 17.90 -16.54 7.32
C ARG A 122 19.06 -16.07 8.22
N MET A 123 19.79 -15.02 7.81
CA MET A 123 20.86 -14.39 8.63
C MET A 123 20.42 -13.06 9.26
N GLY A 124 19.16 -12.70 9.14
CA GLY A 124 18.61 -11.48 9.71
C GLY A 124 18.34 -11.58 11.22
N ASP A 125 18.27 -10.44 11.87
CA ASP A 125 17.98 -10.34 13.32
C ASP A 125 16.46 -10.36 13.65
N GLY A 126 15.62 -10.40 12.63
CA GLY A 126 14.16 -10.39 12.80
C GLY A 126 13.59 -9.05 13.27
N ARG A 127 14.38 -7.99 13.31
CA ARG A 127 13.94 -6.67 13.80
C ARG A 127 13.52 -5.74 12.67
N ALA A 128 12.61 -4.85 12.98
CA ALA A 128 12.35 -3.64 12.21
C ALA A 128 12.95 -2.44 12.95
N VAL A 129 13.21 -1.35 12.22
CA VAL A 129 13.75 -0.11 12.79
C VAL A 129 12.67 0.98 12.80
N LEU A 130 12.88 2.00 13.65
CA LEU A 130 11.89 3.05 13.86
C LEU A 130 11.52 3.78 12.57
N ARG A 131 12.52 4.17 11.75
CA ARG A 131 12.29 4.90 10.51
C ARG A 131 11.42 4.14 9.51
N SER A 132 11.68 2.85 9.30
CA SER A 132 10.90 2.05 8.36
C SER A 132 9.49 1.74 8.88
N SER A 133 9.34 1.58 10.20
CA SER A 133 8.03 1.37 10.84
C SER A 133 7.15 2.62 10.72
N ILE A 134 7.71 3.82 10.92
CA ILE A 134 7.00 5.09 10.72
C ILE A 134 6.60 5.26 9.25
N ARG A 135 7.52 4.98 8.30
CA ARG A 135 7.22 5.09 6.87
C ARG A 135 6.06 4.18 6.46
N GLU A 136 6.10 2.93 6.89
CA GLU A 136 5.04 1.96 6.57
C GLU A 136 3.71 2.35 7.20
N PHE A 137 3.70 2.76 8.47
CA PHE A 137 2.49 3.25 9.15
C PHE A 137 1.85 4.42 8.39
N LEU A 138 2.64 5.44 8.07
CA LEU A 138 2.13 6.61 7.35
C LEU A 138 1.61 6.26 5.95
N ALA A 139 2.31 5.38 5.22
CA ALA A 139 1.91 5.00 3.88
C ALA A 139 0.60 4.20 3.86
N SER A 140 0.47 3.19 4.72
CA SER A 140 -0.72 2.34 4.76
C SER A 140 -1.96 3.14 5.12
N GLU A 141 -1.89 4.00 6.14
CA GLU A 141 -3.00 4.83 6.56
C GLU A 141 -3.31 5.97 5.55
N TYR A 142 -2.30 6.53 4.91
CA TYR A 142 -2.51 7.55 3.87
C TYR A 142 -3.15 6.96 2.60
N LEU A 143 -2.68 5.80 2.12
CA LEU A 143 -3.32 5.13 0.98
C LEU A 143 -4.78 4.80 1.27
N TYR A 144 -5.06 4.31 2.47
CA TYR A 144 -6.44 4.08 2.89
C TYR A 144 -7.27 5.38 2.88
N ALA A 145 -6.72 6.48 3.38
CA ALA A 145 -7.39 7.77 3.38
C ALA A 145 -7.64 8.34 1.98
N LEU A 146 -6.80 7.98 1.00
CA LEU A 146 -7.02 8.27 -0.42
C LEU A 146 -8.10 7.40 -1.07
N GLY A 147 -8.61 6.36 -0.37
CA GLY A 147 -9.52 5.36 -0.93
C GLY A 147 -8.81 4.29 -1.78
N ILE A 148 -7.49 4.17 -1.66
CA ILE A 148 -6.70 3.16 -2.37
C ILE A 148 -6.65 1.88 -1.51
N PRO A 149 -6.96 0.69 -2.08
CA PRO A 149 -6.91 -0.56 -1.34
C PRO A 149 -5.54 -0.79 -0.69
N SER A 150 -5.53 -0.94 0.63
CA SER A 150 -4.31 -1.03 1.44
C SER A 150 -4.51 -1.87 2.68
N SER A 151 -3.46 -2.55 3.15
CA SER A 151 -3.39 -2.97 4.54
C SER A 151 -3.48 -1.76 5.46
N ARG A 152 -3.88 -2.00 6.71
CA ARG A 152 -3.94 -0.98 7.76
C ARG A 152 -2.74 -1.13 8.69
N ALA A 153 -2.44 -0.06 9.39
CA ALA A 153 -1.45 -0.06 10.47
C ALA A 153 -2.12 0.41 11.77
N LEU A 154 -2.16 -0.46 12.79
CA LEU A 154 -2.78 -0.11 14.06
C LEU A 154 -1.90 0.85 14.86
N CYS A 155 -0.63 0.49 15.06
CA CYS A 155 0.30 1.28 15.85
C CYS A 155 1.76 0.98 15.54
N VAL A 156 2.63 1.90 15.97
CA VAL A 156 4.09 1.73 16.04
C VAL A 156 4.54 1.87 17.48
N THR A 157 5.35 0.92 17.96
CA THR A 157 6.05 0.97 19.24
C THR A 157 7.55 1.11 19.02
N ALA A 158 8.16 2.12 19.65
CA ALA A 158 9.60 2.33 19.65
C ALA A 158 10.25 1.70 20.87
N SER A 159 11.57 1.50 20.86
CA SER A 159 12.33 0.90 21.95
C SER A 159 13.74 1.47 22.08
N ASP A 160 14.45 1.02 23.11
CA ASP A 160 15.89 1.27 23.29
C ASP A 160 16.75 0.08 22.81
N THR A 161 16.14 -0.97 22.26
CA THR A 161 16.84 -2.14 21.73
C THR A 161 17.66 -1.72 20.49
N PRO A 162 19.00 -1.86 20.54
CA PRO A 162 19.84 -1.46 19.43
C PRO A 162 19.74 -2.46 18.26
N VAL A 163 19.73 -1.93 17.05
CA VAL A 163 19.76 -2.70 15.81
C VAL A 163 20.86 -2.13 14.92
N TRP A 164 21.65 -3.00 14.31
CA TRP A 164 22.69 -2.60 13.36
C TRP A 164 22.19 -2.74 11.93
N ARG A 165 22.21 -1.64 11.19
CA ARG A 165 21.96 -1.53 9.76
C ARG A 165 23.19 -0.90 9.11
N GLU A 166 23.03 0.11 8.27
CA GLU A 166 24.17 0.94 7.82
C GLU A 166 24.78 1.72 8.99
N GLN A 167 23.96 2.03 9.97
CA GLN A 167 24.35 2.64 11.24
C GLN A 167 23.61 1.96 12.39
N LYS A 168 23.94 2.36 13.62
CA LYS A 168 23.20 1.91 14.81
C LYS A 168 21.87 2.65 14.87
N GLU A 169 20.78 1.89 14.88
CA GLU A 169 19.39 2.36 14.99
C GLU A 169 18.70 1.71 16.17
N ASN A 170 17.46 2.12 16.45
CA ASN A 170 16.61 1.52 17.48
C ASN A 170 15.54 0.64 16.85
N ALA A 171 15.33 -0.53 17.47
CA ALA A 171 14.24 -1.43 17.09
C ALA A 171 12.88 -0.77 17.34
N ALA A 172 11.94 -1.12 16.47
CA ALA A 172 10.54 -0.79 16.61
C ALA A 172 9.69 -1.98 16.16
N MET A 173 8.44 -2.01 16.60
CA MET A 173 7.45 -2.95 16.10
C MET A 173 6.28 -2.19 15.52
N LEU A 174 5.73 -2.73 14.44
CA LEU A 174 4.56 -2.21 13.75
C LEU A 174 3.49 -3.29 13.71
N LEU A 175 2.30 -3.00 14.19
CA LEU A 175 1.15 -3.89 13.99
C LEU A 175 0.44 -3.54 12.69
N ARG A 176 0.50 -4.47 11.73
CA ARG A 176 -0.26 -4.47 10.48
C ARG A 176 -1.60 -5.14 10.67
N MET A 177 -2.58 -4.71 9.94
CA MET A 177 -3.90 -5.34 9.87
C MET A 177 -4.35 -5.50 8.42
N ALA A 178 -4.93 -6.63 8.11
CA ALA A 178 -5.59 -6.90 6.83
C ALA A 178 -6.65 -7.98 7.02
N PRO A 179 -7.64 -8.12 6.14
CA PRO A 179 -8.55 -9.27 6.18
C PRO A 179 -7.83 -10.60 5.94
N SER A 180 -6.68 -10.57 5.26
CA SER A 180 -5.74 -11.69 5.12
C SER A 180 -4.35 -11.19 4.69
N HIS A 181 -3.29 -11.82 5.23
CA HIS A 181 -1.90 -11.61 4.79
C HIS A 181 -1.42 -12.69 3.79
N VAL A 182 -2.32 -13.49 3.24
CA VAL A 182 -1.97 -14.43 2.17
C VAL A 182 -1.56 -13.66 0.92
N ARG A 183 -0.41 -14.03 0.37
CA ARG A 183 0.25 -13.39 -0.79
C ARG A 183 0.48 -14.40 -1.91
N PHE A 184 0.80 -13.95 -3.11
CA PHE A 184 1.09 -14.84 -4.24
C PHE A 184 2.16 -15.86 -3.89
N GLY A 185 3.16 -15.46 -3.11
CA GLY A 185 4.25 -16.31 -2.67
C GLY A 185 3.86 -17.55 -1.87
N HIS A 186 2.70 -17.57 -1.20
CA HIS A 186 2.19 -18.77 -0.53
C HIS A 186 1.83 -19.84 -1.55
N PHE A 187 1.17 -19.48 -2.65
CA PHE A 187 0.83 -20.38 -3.74
C PHE A 187 2.09 -20.87 -4.47
N GLU A 188 3.03 -19.97 -4.74
CA GLU A 188 4.31 -20.31 -5.36
C GLU A 188 5.10 -21.31 -4.53
N TYR A 189 5.13 -21.16 -3.21
CA TYR A 189 5.84 -22.07 -2.31
C TYR A 189 5.37 -23.52 -2.47
N PHE A 190 4.08 -23.77 -2.33
CA PHE A 190 3.54 -25.12 -2.43
C PHE A 190 3.61 -25.68 -3.85
N TYR A 191 3.48 -24.83 -4.86
CA TYR A 191 3.63 -25.24 -6.25
C TYR A 191 5.06 -25.71 -6.54
N TYR A 192 6.07 -24.89 -6.26
CA TYR A 192 7.46 -25.18 -6.59
C TYR A 192 8.08 -26.27 -5.69
N THR A 193 7.54 -26.48 -4.50
CA THR A 193 7.93 -27.60 -3.63
C THR A 193 7.14 -28.87 -3.92
N GLN A 194 6.29 -28.88 -4.96
CA GLN A 194 5.48 -30.03 -5.40
C GLN A 194 4.50 -30.54 -4.34
N GLN A 195 4.06 -29.68 -3.42
CA GLN A 195 3.10 -30.00 -2.36
C GLN A 195 1.67 -29.64 -2.82
N HIS A 196 1.19 -30.26 -3.90
CA HIS A 196 -0.09 -29.89 -4.53
C HIS A 196 -1.30 -30.12 -3.62
N ASP A 197 -1.25 -31.09 -2.70
CA ASP A 197 -2.31 -31.28 -1.71
C ASP A 197 -2.40 -30.08 -0.75
N LYS A 198 -1.25 -29.53 -0.34
CA LYS A 198 -1.18 -28.34 0.50
C LYS A 198 -1.54 -27.06 -0.28
N LEU A 199 -1.18 -27.01 -1.55
CA LEU A 199 -1.62 -25.95 -2.44
C LEU A 199 -3.15 -25.93 -2.56
N LYS A 200 -3.79 -27.11 -2.66
CA LYS A 200 -5.24 -27.22 -2.66
C LYS A 200 -5.85 -26.79 -1.33
N GLU A 201 -5.30 -27.24 -0.22
CA GLU A 201 -5.76 -26.87 1.13
C GLU A 201 -5.71 -25.33 1.34
N LEU A 202 -4.62 -24.69 0.90
CA LEU A 202 -4.50 -23.23 0.90
C LEU A 202 -5.55 -22.55 -0.01
N GLY A 203 -5.73 -23.07 -1.22
CA GLY A 203 -6.71 -22.53 -2.15
C GLY A 203 -8.14 -22.66 -1.64
N ASP A 204 -8.51 -23.81 -1.08
CA ASP A 204 -9.84 -24.00 -0.46
C ASP A 204 -10.05 -23.05 0.73
N PHE A 205 -9.01 -22.86 1.56
CA PHE A 205 -9.03 -21.89 2.66
C PHE A 205 -9.27 -20.46 2.16
N VAL A 206 -8.54 -20.04 1.14
CA VAL A 206 -8.65 -18.71 0.55
C VAL A 206 -10.03 -18.50 -0.08
N LEU A 207 -10.53 -19.47 -0.84
CA LEU A 207 -11.87 -19.43 -1.43
C LEU A 207 -12.93 -19.26 -0.35
N ALA A 208 -12.90 -20.09 0.69
CA ALA A 208 -13.90 -20.07 1.75
C ALA A 208 -13.91 -18.77 2.56
N ASN A 209 -12.73 -18.19 2.81
CA ASN A 209 -12.60 -17.07 3.74
C ASN A 209 -12.50 -15.69 3.07
N SER A 210 -11.99 -15.62 1.83
CA SER A 210 -11.73 -14.34 1.15
C SER A 210 -12.49 -14.18 -0.18
N PHE A 211 -12.93 -15.29 -0.78
CA PHE A 211 -13.60 -15.30 -2.09
C PHE A 211 -14.80 -16.26 -2.12
N PRO A 212 -15.73 -16.19 -1.13
CA PRO A 212 -16.83 -17.16 -1.03
C PRO A 212 -17.75 -17.17 -2.25
N ALA A 213 -17.91 -16.04 -2.94
CA ALA A 213 -18.71 -15.97 -4.18
C ALA A 213 -18.14 -16.82 -5.33
N CYS A 214 -16.82 -17.05 -5.33
CA CYS A 214 -16.17 -17.93 -6.32
C CYS A 214 -16.57 -19.39 -6.16
N LEU A 215 -16.93 -19.83 -4.93
CA LEU A 215 -17.37 -21.21 -4.68
C LEU A 215 -18.71 -21.54 -5.38
N GLU A 216 -19.51 -20.54 -5.70
CA GLU A 216 -20.77 -20.69 -6.42
C GLU A 216 -20.58 -20.83 -7.93
N GLN A 217 -19.37 -20.62 -8.44
CA GLN A 217 -19.04 -20.72 -9.86
C GLN A 217 -18.72 -22.16 -10.28
N PRO A 218 -18.98 -22.54 -11.54
CA PRO A 218 -18.66 -23.89 -12.05
C PRO A 218 -17.18 -24.30 -11.92
N GLN A 219 -16.28 -23.32 -11.96
CA GLN A 219 -14.83 -23.44 -11.88
C GLN A 219 -14.28 -22.50 -10.78
N PRO A 220 -14.37 -22.84 -9.48
CA PRO A 220 -14.06 -21.90 -8.40
C PRO A 220 -12.65 -21.32 -8.45
N TYR A 221 -11.64 -22.12 -8.79
CA TYR A 221 -10.25 -21.65 -8.88
C TYR A 221 -10.00 -20.74 -10.08
N ALA A 222 -10.67 -20.97 -11.21
CA ALA A 222 -10.61 -20.05 -12.35
C ALA A 222 -11.30 -18.73 -12.04
N ALA A 223 -12.46 -18.78 -11.37
CA ALA A 223 -13.17 -17.58 -10.87
C ALA A 223 -12.33 -16.80 -9.88
N PHE A 224 -11.68 -17.46 -8.93
CA PHE A 224 -10.74 -16.86 -7.98
C PHE A 224 -9.60 -16.13 -8.70
N PHE A 225 -8.93 -16.80 -9.65
CA PHE A 225 -7.84 -16.17 -10.39
C PHE A 225 -8.31 -14.93 -11.17
N ARG A 226 -9.48 -15.01 -11.81
CA ARG A 226 -10.09 -13.86 -12.51
C ARG A 226 -10.32 -12.69 -11.56
N GLU A 227 -10.90 -12.93 -10.39
CA GLU A 227 -11.15 -11.87 -9.41
C GLU A 227 -9.86 -11.25 -8.86
N VAL A 228 -8.79 -12.06 -8.64
CA VAL A 228 -7.47 -11.54 -8.30
C VAL A 228 -6.90 -10.64 -9.41
N VAL A 229 -7.09 -11.02 -10.67
CA VAL A 229 -6.68 -10.20 -11.83
C VAL A 229 -7.43 -8.87 -11.84
N GLU A 230 -8.75 -8.89 -11.65
CA GLU A 230 -9.61 -7.69 -11.61
C GLU A 230 -9.21 -6.73 -10.49
N ARG A 231 -9.07 -7.23 -9.26
CA ARG A 231 -8.65 -6.42 -8.09
C ARG A 231 -7.25 -5.82 -8.27
N ASN A 232 -6.31 -6.57 -8.84
CA ASN A 232 -4.97 -6.05 -9.10
C ASN A 232 -4.96 -5.02 -10.24
N ALA A 233 -5.79 -5.19 -11.28
CA ALA A 233 -5.93 -4.18 -12.34
C ALA A 233 -6.41 -2.83 -11.78
N GLU A 234 -7.40 -2.86 -10.90
CA GLU A 234 -7.90 -1.68 -10.19
C GLU A 234 -6.81 -1.07 -9.28
N LEU A 235 -6.14 -1.88 -8.45
CA LEU A 235 -5.08 -1.42 -7.55
C LEU A 235 -3.97 -0.69 -8.31
N ILE A 236 -3.48 -1.27 -9.40
CA ILE A 236 -2.40 -0.68 -10.20
C ILE A 236 -2.87 0.60 -10.91
N ALA A 237 -4.15 0.67 -11.30
CA ALA A 237 -4.74 1.90 -11.84
C ALA A 237 -4.72 3.04 -10.80
N TYR A 238 -5.05 2.75 -9.54
CA TYR A 238 -4.91 3.71 -8.45
C TYR A 238 -3.46 4.18 -8.27
N TRP A 239 -2.48 3.25 -8.21
CA TRP A 239 -1.08 3.62 -8.04
C TRP A 239 -0.61 4.55 -9.15
N GLN A 240 -0.94 4.23 -10.40
CA GLN A 240 -0.58 5.07 -11.55
C GLN A 240 -1.29 6.42 -11.54
N ALA A 241 -2.58 6.44 -11.20
CA ALA A 241 -3.35 7.67 -11.18
C ALA A 241 -2.92 8.63 -10.04
N TYR A 242 -2.50 8.12 -8.89
CA TYR A 242 -2.10 8.93 -7.74
C TYR A 242 -0.58 9.13 -7.60
N GLY A 243 0.20 8.63 -8.56
CA GLY A 243 1.65 8.81 -8.56
C GLY A 243 2.36 8.02 -7.46
N PHE A 244 1.78 6.89 -7.03
CA PHE A 244 2.42 6.02 -6.05
C PHE A 244 3.35 5.02 -6.72
N CYS A 245 4.62 5.02 -6.33
CA CYS A 245 5.63 4.04 -6.73
C CYS A 245 5.92 3.11 -5.55
N HIS A 246 5.60 1.82 -5.68
CA HIS A 246 5.79 0.84 -4.61
C HIS A 246 7.27 0.49 -4.40
N GLY A 247 8.03 0.38 -5.48
CA GLY A 247 9.48 0.16 -5.49
C GLY A 247 9.96 -1.26 -5.22
N VAL A 248 9.10 -2.18 -4.76
CA VAL A 248 9.47 -3.59 -4.52
C VAL A 248 8.28 -4.50 -4.84
N MET A 249 7.98 -4.66 -6.13
CA MET A 249 6.86 -5.49 -6.60
C MET A 249 7.29 -6.95 -6.82
N ASN A 250 7.89 -7.55 -5.81
CA ASN A 250 8.12 -8.99 -5.77
C ASN A 250 6.78 -9.73 -5.63
N THR A 251 6.70 -11.00 -6.02
CA THR A 251 5.46 -11.79 -5.84
C THR A 251 5.14 -12.06 -4.37
N ASP A 252 6.14 -12.08 -3.50
CA ASP A 252 5.98 -12.12 -2.04
C ASP A 252 5.45 -10.80 -1.44
N ASN A 253 5.39 -9.74 -2.23
CA ASN A 253 4.80 -8.44 -1.86
C ASN A 253 3.46 -8.17 -2.59
N MET A 254 2.84 -9.20 -3.16
CA MET A 254 1.54 -9.10 -3.84
C MET A 254 0.47 -9.83 -3.05
N SER A 255 -0.53 -9.09 -2.56
CA SER A 255 -1.68 -9.66 -1.86
C SER A 255 -2.66 -10.30 -2.84
N ILE A 256 -3.21 -11.46 -2.46
CA ILE A 256 -4.34 -12.07 -3.20
C ILE A 256 -5.60 -11.21 -3.16
N LEU A 257 -5.70 -10.31 -2.18
CA LEU A 257 -6.86 -9.42 -2.03
C LEU A 257 -6.83 -8.20 -2.96
N GLY A 258 -5.71 -7.97 -3.68
CA GLY A 258 -5.52 -6.75 -4.46
C GLY A 258 -5.39 -5.50 -3.59
N ILE A 259 -4.72 -5.62 -2.44
CA ILE A 259 -4.42 -4.51 -1.55
C ILE A 259 -2.91 -4.25 -1.52
N THR A 260 -2.53 -3.00 -1.29
CA THR A 260 -1.13 -2.61 -1.10
C THR A 260 -0.66 -3.05 0.29
N PHE A 261 0.50 -3.70 0.37
CA PHE A 261 1.16 -4.00 1.64
C PHE A 261 2.68 -4.20 1.45
N ASP A 262 3.42 -4.43 2.56
CA ASP A 262 4.88 -4.56 2.57
C ASP A 262 5.60 -3.30 2.05
N TYR A 263 5.28 -2.17 2.67
CA TYR A 263 5.87 -0.88 2.35
C TYR A 263 7.35 -0.81 2.70
N GLY A 264 8.18 -0.73 1.67
CA GLY A 264 9.61 -0.53 1.75
C GLY A 264 10.03 0.86 1.26
N PRO A 265 10.86 0.95 0.21
CA PRO A 265 11.33 2.22 -0.36
C PRO A 265 10.31 2.86 -1.31
N TYR A 266 9.04 2.88 -0.95
CA TYR A 266 7.99 3.53 -1.74
C TYR A 266 8.20 5.05 -1.84
N ALA A 267 7.56 5.67 -2.83
CA ALA A 267 7.42 7.13 -2.93
C ALA A 267 6.09 7.52 -3.58
N PHE A 268 5.58 8.70 -3.22
CA PHE A 268 4.67 9.44 -4.08
C PHE A 268 5.50 10.38 -4.94
N LEU A 269 5.18 10.46 -6.23
CA LEU A 269 5.88 11.36 -7.13
C LEU A 269 5.77 12.81 -6.65
N ASP A 270 6.89 13.50 -6.54
CA ASP A 270 6.93 14.94 -6.41
C ASP A 270 6.72 15.55 -7.81
N ASP A 271 7.75 15.67 -8.59
CA ASP A 271 7.64 16.01 -10.00
C ASP A 271 7.29 14.76 -10.82
N PHE A 272 6.48 14.92 -11.87
CA PHE A 272 6.13 13.78 -12.71
C PHE A 272 7.37 13.24 -13.44
N ASP A 273 7.72 12.02 -13.13
CA ASP A 273 8.74 11.25 -13.84
C ASP A 273 8.25 9.81 -14.05
N ALA A 274 7.95 9.48 -15.29
CA ALA A 274 7.50 8.14 -15.67
C ALA A 274 8.54 7.05 -15.37
N LYS A 275 9.83 7.40 -15.31
CA LYS A 275 10.93 6.48 -15.03
C LYS A 275 11.42 6.54 -13.58
N HIS A 276 10.68 7.20 -12.69
CA HIS A 276 11.07 7.34 -11.30
C HIS A 276 11.36 5.99 -10.66
N ILE A 277 12.54 5.86 -10.06
CA ILE A 277 12.99 4.71 -9.28
C ILE A 277 13.06 5.16 -7.83
N CYS A 278 12.15 4.69 -6.99
CA CYS A 278 12.13 5.05 -5.57
C CYS A 278 13.00 4.13 -4.71
N ASN A 279 13.43 2.99 -5.23
CA ASN A 279 14.25 2.01 -4.54
C ASN A 279 15.71 2.13 -4.99
N HIS A 280 16.58 2.65 -4.14
CA HIS A 280 18.01 2.79 -4.43
C HIS A 280 18.70 1.47 -4.79
N SER A 281 18.17 0.33 -4.36
CA SER A 281 18.69 -1.00 -4.69
C SER A 281 18.21 -1.56 -6.05
N ASP A 282 17.37 -0.83 -6.77
CA ASP A 282 16.84 -1.22 -8.09
C ASP A 282 17.65 -0.56 -9.22
N ASP A 283 18.88 -1.01 -9.41
CA ASP A 283 19.79 -0.47 -10.44
C ASP A 283 19.24 -0.58 -11.87
N SER A 284 18.35 -1.52 -12.10
CA SER A 284 17.78 -1.79 -13.43
C SER A 284 16.47 -1.02 -13.72
N GLY A 285 15.87 -0.41 -12.70
CA GLY A 285 14.57 0.21 -12.79
C GLY A 285 13.44 -0.80 -13.06
N ARG A 286 13.61 -2.06 -12.62
CA ARG A 286 12.58 -3.08 -12.79
C ARG A 286 11.26 -2.65 -12.18
N TYR A 287 11.31 -1.99 -11.02
CA TYR A 287 10.15 -1.52 -10.27
C TYR A 287 9.96 0.01 -10.37
N SER A 288 10.46 0.63 -11.45
CA SER A 288 10.19 2.04 -11.75
C SER A 288 8.69 2.29 -11.94
N PHE A 289 8.28 3.53 -11.78
CA PHE A 289 6.86 3.91 -11.79
C PHE A 289 6.11 3.42 -13.04
N ASN A 290 6.64 3.60 -14.23
CA ASN A 290 6.02 3.14 -15.48
C ASN A 290 6.07 1.61 -15.66
N ASN A 291 6.97 0.91 -14.97
CA ASN A 291 7.08 -0.54 -15.03
C ASN A 291 6.09 -1.26 -14.09
N GLN A 292 5.38 -0.57 -13.23
CA GLN A 292 4.44 -1.20 -12.31
C GLN A 292 3.35 -2.01 -13.03
N VAL A 293 2.86 -1.51 -14.16
CA VAL A 293 1.83 -2.20 -14.96
C VAL A 293 2.33 -3.52 -15.54
N PRO A 294 3.43 -3.57 -16.34
CA PRO A 294 3.93 -4.84 -16.87
C PRO A 294 4.43 -5.79 -15.79
N ILE A 295 4.95 -5.29 -14.66
CA ILE A 295 5.39 -6.14 -13.54
C ILE A 295 4.19 -6.76 -12.81
N ALA A 296 3.11 -6.03 -12.58
CA ALA A 296 1.89 -6.60 -12.02
C ALA A 296 1.31 -7.72 -12.91
N HIS A 297 1.25 -7.50 -14.21
CA HIS A 297 0.85 -8.53 -15.18
C HIS A 297 1.75 -9.77 -15.09
N TRP A 298 3.07 -9.57 -14.98
CA TRP A 298 4.02 -10.65 -14.81
C TRP A 298 3.82 -11.41 -13.49
N ASN A 299 3.58 -10.71 -12.38
CA ASN A 299 3.31 -11.32 -11.09
C ASN A 299 2.00 -12.14 -11.11
N LEU A 300 0.97 -11.65 -11.78
CA LEU A 300 -0.26 -12.41 -11.99
C LEU A 300 -0.02 -13.68 -12.82
N ALA A 301 0.86 -13.63 -13.83
CA ALA A 301 1.26 -14.82 -14.57
C ALA A 301 1.98 -15.85 -13.67
N ALA A 302 2.80 -15.39 -12.70
CA ALA A 302 3.44 -16.28 -11.73
C ALA A 302 2.41 -16.95 -10.79
N LEU A 303 1.40 -16.20 -10.33
CA LEU A 303 0.28 -16.79 -9.58
C LEU A 303 -0.50 -17.79 -10.45
N GLY A 304 -0.84 -17.44 -11.70
CA GLY A 304 -1.50 -18.33 -12.64
C GLY A 304 -0.71 -19.62 -12.86
N GLN A 305 0.62 -19.54 -12.97
CA GLN A 305 1.48 -20.73 -13.06
C GLN A 305 1.31 -21.63 -11.83
N ALA A 306 1.20 -21.07 -10.63
CA ALA A 306 0.99 -21.85 -9.41
C ALA A 306 -0.40 -22.51 -9.34
N LEU A 307 -1.39 -22.03 -10.09
CA LEU A 307 -2.75 -22.57 -10.15
C LEU A 307 -2.94 -23.62 -11.27
N THR A 308 -1.95 -23.88 -12.10
CA THR A 308 -2.04 -24.88 -13.19
C THR A 308 -2.39 -26.32 -12.75
N PRO A 309 -2.17 -26.75 -11.49
CA PRO A 309 -2.68 -28.04 -11.03
C PRO A 309 -4.22 -28.13 -10.93
N PHE A 310 -4.94 -27.00 -10.94
CA PHE A 310 -6.39 -26.93 -10.68
C PHE A 310 -7.19 -26.26 -11.79
N VAL A 311 -6.52 -25.52 -12.68
CA VAL A 311 -7.15 -24.73 -13.75
C VAL A 311 -6.44 -24.98 -15.05
N GLU A 312 -7.21 -25.17 -16.12
CA GLU A 312 -6.67 -25.33 -17.46
C GLU A 312 -5.91 -24.06 -17.91
N VAL A 313 -4.79 -24.25 -18.59
CA VAL A 313 -3.87 -23.15 -18.96
C VAL A 313 -4.57 -22.10 -19.82
N ASP A 314 -5.49 -22.51 -20.70
CA ASP A 314 -6.19 -21.58 -21.58
C ASP A 314 -7.17 -20.70 -20.80
N GLU A 315 -7.83 -21.22 -19.76
CA GLU A 315 -8.68 -20.43 -18.85
C GLU A 315 -7.86 -19.41 -18.06
N LEU A 316 -6.66 -19.79 -17.59
CA LEU A 316 -5.74 -18.87 -16.91
C LEU A 316 -5.25 -17.77 -17.84
N ARG A 317 -4.94 -18.10 -19.08
CA ARG A 317 -4.54 -17.11 -20.11
C ARG A 317 -5.66 -16.14 -20.45
N GLU A 318 -6.89 -16.64 -20.58
CA GLU A 318 -8.06 -15.81 -20.83
C GLU A 318 -8.26 -14.82 -19.66
N ALA A 319 -8.25 -15.30 -18.43
CA ALA A 319 -8.38 -14.44 -17.25
C ALA A 319 -7.25 -13.41 -17.15
N LEU A 320 -5.98 -13.82 -17.36
CA LEU A 320 -4.83 -12.92 -17.37
C LEU A 320 -4.95 -11.84 -18.47
N GLY A 321 -5.51 -12.19 -19.61
CA GLY A 321 -5.75 -11.26 -20.73
C GLY A 321 -6.70 -10.11 -20.40
N LEU A 322 -7.50 -10.24 -19.35
CA LEU A 322 -8.39 -9.17 -18.87
C LEU A 322 -7.65 -8.04 -18.14
N PHE A 323 -6.42 -8.29 -17.64
CA PHE A 323 -5.70 -7.32 -16.82
C PHE A 323 -5.53 -5.96 -17.49
N LEU A 324 -4.98 -5.93 -18.71
CA LEU A 324 -4.69 -4.65 -19.38
C LEU A 324 -5.94 -3.86 -19.75
N PRO A 325 -7.00 -4.46 -20.33
CA PRO A 325 -8.25 -3.75 -20.60
C PRO A 325 -8.90 -3.18 -19.32
N LEU A 326 -8.92 -3.96 -18.23
CA LEU A 326 -9.48 -3.51 -16.96
C LEU A 326 -8.65 -2.40 -16.33
N TYR A 327 -7.32 -2.57 -16.32
CA TYR A 327 -6.41 -1.51 -15.86
C TYR A 327 -6.63 -0.21 -16.62
N GLN A 328 -6.71 -0.26 -17.94
CA GLN A 328 -6.93 0.93 -18.79
C GLN A 328 -8.27 1.60 -18.50
N ALA A 329 -9.32 0.81 -18.32
CA ALA A 329 -10.65 1.33 -17.98
C ALA A 329 -10.66 2.05 -16.62
N HIS A 330 -10.12 1.41 -15.57
CA HIS A 330 -10.02 2.00 -14.23
C HIS A 330 -9.12 3.25 -14.23
N TYR A 331 -7.94 3.16 -14.84
CA TYR A 331 -7.00 4.27 -14.90
C TYR A 331 -7.61 5.50 -15.59
N LEU A 332 -8.27 5.30 -16.73
CA LEU A 332 -8.87 6.39 -17.47
C LEU A 332 -10.05 7.01 -16.71
N ASP A 333 -10.86 6.21 -16.00
CA ASP A 333 -11.91 6.73 -15.14
C ASP A 333 -11.34 7.61 -14.01
N LEU A 334 -10.31 7.13 -13.32
CA LEU A 334 -9.62 7.89 -12.28
C LEU A 334 -9.05 9.22 -12.82
N MET A 335 -8.40 9.18 -13.99
CA MET A 335 -7.81 10.38 -14.60
C MET A 335 -8.88 11.37 -15.06
N ARG A 336 -10.02 10.91 -15.59
CA ARG A 336 -11.17 11.78 -15.88
C ARG A 336 -11.64 12.51 -14.63
N ARG A 337 -11.88 11.77 -13.56
CA ARG A 337 -12.31 12.36 -12.27
C ARG A 337 -11.31 13.40 -11.76
N ARG A 338 -10.02 13.11 -11.85
CA ARG A 338 -8.94 14.03 -11.46
C ARG A 338 -8.90 15.29 -12.33
N LEU A 339 -9.25 15.18 -13.61
CA LEU A 339 -9.38 16.31 -14.55
C LEU A 339 -10.73 17.03 -14.46
N GLY A 340 -11.66 16.57 -13.62
CA GLY A 340 -13.00 17.16 -13.46
C GLY A 340 -13.97 16.80 -14.58
N LEU A 341 -13.67 15.72 -15.34
CA LEU A 341 -14.53 15.19 -16.40
C LEU A 341 -15.51 14.18 -15.80
N THR A 342 -16.78 14.25 -16.19
CA THR A 342 -17.87 13.40 -15.70
C THR A 342 -18.39 12.42 -16.74
N THR A 343 -18.14 12.72 -18.01
CA THR A 343 -18.52 11.87 -19.16
C THR A 343 -17.29 11.18 -19.73
N ALA A 344 -17.51 10.01 -20.32
CA ALA A 344 -16.46 9.31 -21.08
C ALA A 344 -16.58 9.64 -22.56
N GLU A 345 -15.50 10.11 -23.17
CA GLU A 345 -15.46 10.43 -24.59
C GLU A 345 -14.25 9.78 -25.27
N GLU A 346 -14.40 9.53 -26.58
CA GLU A 346 -13.26 9.17 -27.43
C GLU A 346 -12.25 10.34 -27.44
N GLY A 347 -10.96 10.01 -27.29
CA GLY A 347 -9.89 11.01 -27.18
C GLY A 347 -9.49 11.36 -25.74
N ASP A 348 -10.21 10.92 -24.71
CA ASP A 348 -9.83 11.19 -23.30
C ASP A 348 -8.47 10.54 -22.94
N LEU A 349 -8.17 9.37 -23.51
CA LEU A 349 -6.88 8.72 -23.27
C LEU A 349 -5.73 9.53 -23.87
N GLU A 350 -5.88 10.02 -25.09
CA GLU A 350 -4.90 10.85 -25.77
C GLU A 350 -4.70 12.19 -25.03
N LEU A 351 -5.77 12.76 -24.51
CA LEU A 351 -5.70 13.99 -23.69
C LEU A 351 -4.86 13.76 -22.44
N VAL A 352 -5.08 12.64 -21.73
CA VAL A 352 -4.30 12.27 -20.53
C VAL A 352 -2.83 12.00 -20.91
N GLN A 353 -2.56 11.25 -21.95
CA GLN A 353 -1.20 10.94 -22.39
C GLN A 353 -0.40 12.17 -22.77
N ARG A 354 -1.02 13.13 -23.46
CA ARG A 354 -0.38 14.40 -23.80
C ARG A 354 -0.08 15.26 -22.58
N LEU A 355 -1.00 15.30 -21.60
CA LEU A 355 -0.72 15.97 -20.33
C LEU A 355 0.54 15.40 -19.69
N LEU A 356 0.61 14.07 -19.52
CA LEU A 356 1.75 13.42 -18.88
C LEU A 356 3.07 13.65 -19.66
N GLN A 357 3.00 13.69 -20.99
CA GLN A 357 4.16 13.99 -21.83
C GLN A 357 4.67 15.41 -21.60
N VAL A 358 3.79 16.40 -21.50
CA VAL A 358 4.17 17.78 -21.22
C VAL A 358 4.67 17.95 -19.79
N MET A 359 4.06 17.29 -18.81
CA MET A 359 4.54 17.26 -17.43
C MET A 359 5.95 16.68 -17.30
N GLN A 360 6.23 15.59 -18.02
CA GLN A 360 7.55 14.93 -18.03
C GLN A 360 8.67 15.87 -18.48
N SER A 361 8.41 16.76 -19.45
CA SER A 361 9.41 17.71 -19.96
C SER A 361 9.69 18.88 -19.01
N GLY A 362 8.79 19.15 -18.05
CA GLY A 362 8.78 20.38 -17.25
C GLY A 362 9.06 20.20 -15.77
N ALA A 363 9.29 18.97 -15.27
CA ALA A 363 9.38 18.70 -13.84
C ALA A 363 8.20 19.31 -13.04
N VAL A 364 6.98 19.07 -13.53
CA VAL A 364 5.75 19.59 -12.93
C VAL A 364 5.34 18.73 -11.76
N ASP A 365 5.05 19.36 -10.61
CA ASP A 365 4.55 18.63 -9.44
C ASP A 365 3.24 17.92 -9.76
N TYR A 366 3.26 16.59 -9.65
CA TYR A 366 2.17 15.73 -10.12
C TYR A 366 0.87 15.98 -9.37
N SER A 367 0.92 15.96 -8.05
CA SER A 367 -0.28 16.06 -7.22
C SER A 367 -0.81 17.49 -7.14
N LEU A 368 0.08 18.48 -6.97
CA LEU A 368 -0.32 19.88 -6.89
C LEU A 368 -0.94 20.39 -8.18
N PHE A 369 -0.50 19.92 -9.34
CA PHE A 369 -1.10 20.27 -10.61
C PHE A 369 -2.61 19.99 -10.64
N PHE A 370 -3.01 18.76 -10.33
CA PHE A 370 -4.43 18.38 -10.35
C PHE A 370 -5.25 19.10 -9.29
N ARG A 371 -4.68 19.35 -8.11
CA ARG A 371 -5.36 20.14 -7.07
C ARG A 371 -5.63 21.55 -7.53
N ARG A 372 -4.58 22.25 -8.03
CA ARG A 372 -4.66 23.65 -8.51
C ARG A 372 -5.57 23.79 -9.74
N LEU A 373 -5.59 22.79 -10.61
CA LEU A 373 -6.49 22.76 -11.78
C LEU A 373 -7.97 22.79 -11.36
N GLY A 374 -8.30 22.30 -10.15
CA GLY A 374 -9.66 22.30 -9.60
C GLY A 374 -10.06 23.58 -8.85
N GLU A 375 -9.12 24.49 -8.53
CA GLU A 375 -9.40 25.64 -7.64
C GLU A 375 -10.27 26.72 -8.29
N GLN A 376 -10.13 26.91 -9.60
CA GLN A 376 -10.78 28.00 -10.34
C GLN A 376 -11.47 27.46 -11.61
N ALA A 377 -12.16 28.33 -12.32
CA ALA A 377 -12.67 28.00 -13.65
C ALA A 377 -11.53 27.56 -14.59
N PRO A 378 -11.78 26.65 -15.55
CA PRO A 378 -10.70 26.03 -16.34
C PRO A 378 -9.72 27.03 -16.95
N GLU A 379 -10.18 28.13 -17.53
CA GLU A 379 -9.33 29.14 -18.16
C GLU A 379 -8.39 29.84 -17.13
N GLN A 380 -8.91 30.14 -15.94
CA GLN A 380 -8.15 30.82 -14.88
C GLN A 380 -7.16 29.83 -14.23
N ALA A 381 -7.62 28.60 -13.97
CA ALA A 381 -6.77 27.55 -13.42
C ALA A 381 -5.59 27.25 -14.35
N LEU A 382 -5.84 27.12 -15.66
CA LEU A 382 -4.79 26.90 -16.65
C LEU A 382 -3.79 28.04 -16.70
N ALA A 383 -4.25 29.29 -16.63
CA ALA A 383 -3.37 30.46 -16.57
C ALA A 383 -2.45 30.44 -15.34
N THR A 384 -2.97 29.93 -14.19
CA THR A 384 -2.21 29.81 -12.94
C THR A 384 -1.17 28.69 -12.99
N VAL A 385 -1.53 27.51 -13.53
CA VAL A 385 -0.60 26.36 -13.56
C VAL A 385 0.40 26.41 -14.72
N ARG A 386 0.18 27.30 -15.71
CA ARG A 386 1.05 27.43 -16.89
C ARG A 386 2.51 27.71 -16.53
N GLU A 387 2.73 28.48 -15.47
CA GLU A 387 4.08 28.85 -15.01
C GLU A 387 4.90 27.67 -14.49
N ASP A 388 4.26 26.56 -14.16
CA ASP A 388 4.94 25.35 -13.70
C ASP A 388 5.57 24.55 -14.86
N PHE A 389 5.25 24.89 -16.13
CA PHE A 389 5.70 24.16 -17.31
C PHE A 389 6.88 24.84 -18.01
N VAL A 390 7.84 24.05 -18.44
CA VAL A 390 8.98 24.51 -19.25
C VAL A 390 8.60 24.53 -20.74
N ASP A 391 7.91 23.48 -21.23
CA ASP A 391 7.36 23.44 -22.58
C ASP A 391 6.01 24.16 -22.64
N LEU A 392 6.06 25.48 -22.72
CA LEU A 392 4.88 26.33 -22.80
C LEU A 392 4.03 26.08 -24.07
N ALA A 393 4.65 25.74 -25.20
CA ALA A 393 3.93 25.49 -26.44
C ALA A 393 3.17 24.17 -26.37
N GLY A 394 3.78 23.12 -25.83
CA GLY A 394 3.13 21.84 -25.56
C GLY A 394 1.98 21.97 -24.57
N PHE A 395 2.21 22.75 -23.49
CA PHE A 395 1.15 23.04 -22.52
C PHE A 395 -0.02 23.80 -23.13
N ASP A 396 0.23 24.88 -23.89
CA ASP A 396 -0.82 25.71 -24.51
C ASP A 396 -1.66 24.87 -25.49
N SER A 397 -1.02 23.96 -26.24
CA SER A 397 -1.73 23.02 -27.14
C SER A 397 -2.64 22.07 -26.35
N TRP A 398 -2.12 21.46 -25.28
CA TRP A 398 -2.91 20.59 -24.40
C TRP A 398 -4.04 21.37 -23.71
N ALA A 399 -3.77 22.58 -23.22
CA ALA A 399 -4.75 23.43 -22.54
C ALA A 399 -5.93 23.78 -23.45
N ALA A 400 -5.68 24.07 -24.74
CA ALA A 400 -6.74 24.32 -25.70
C ALA A 400 -7.66 23.09 -25.89
N GLU A 401 -7.10 21.89 -25.95
CA GLU A 401 -7.87 20.66 -26.06
C GLU A 401 -8.64 20.34 -24.77
N TYR A 402 -8.03 20.55 -23.61
CA TYR A 402 -8.68 20.40 -22.33
C TYR A 402 -9.88 21.38 -22.17
N LEU A 403 -9.72 22.64 -22.59
CA LEU A 403 -10.83 23.61 -22.59
C LEU A 403 -11.96 23.17 -23.53
N ALA A 404 -11.62 22.72 -24.74
CA ALA A 404 -12.61 22.20 -25.67
C ALA A 404 -13.34 20.96 -25.12
N ARG A 405 -12.63 20.12 -24.35
CA ARG A 405 -13.20 18.94 -23.70
C ARG A 405 -14.11 19.30 -22.53
N THR A 406 -13.66 20.20 -21.64
CA THR A 406 -14.43 20.64 -20.47
C THR A 406 -15.66 21.45 -20.84
N ALA A 407 -15.65 22.15 -21.96
CA ALA A 407 -16.81 22.90 -22.48
C ALA A 407 -18.02 22.00 -22.82
N ARG A 408 -17.83 20.69 -22.94
CA ARG A 408 -18.89 19.69 -23.17
C ARG A 408 -19.43 19.09 -21.87
N GLU A 409 -18.79 19.35 -20.74
CA GLU A 409 -19.23 18.87 -19.43
C GLU A 409 -20.43 19.70 -18.91
N ALA A 410 -21.37 19.02 -18.27
CA ALA A 410 -22.49 19.67 -17.59
C ALA A 410 -22.09 20.08 -16.15
N GLY A 411 -22.82 21.05 -15.60
CA GLY A 411 -22.63 21.51 -14.22
C GLY A 411 -21.98 22.90 -14.14
N ASN A 412 -21.93 23.43 -12.94
CA ASN A 412 -21.31 24.72 -12.65
C ASN A 412 -19.92 24.58 -12.06
N GLN A 413 -19.21 25.69 -11.91
CA GLN A 413 -17.82 25.73 -11.42
C GLN A 413 -17.70 25.22 -9.97
N ASP A 414 -18.66 25.50 -9.10
CA ASP A 414 -18.60 25.07 -7.69
C ASP A 414 -18.74 23.55 -7.59
N GLU A 415 -19.64 22.96 -8.37
CA GLU A 415 -19.78 21.49 -8.45
C GLU A 415 -18.54 20.83 -9.01
N ARG A 416 -17.93 21.40 -10.06
CA ARG A 416 -16.68 20.91 -10.62
C ARG A 416 -15.54 20.97 -9.58
N ARG A 417 -15.40 22.10 -8.90
CA ARG A 417 -14.42 22.29 -7.82
C ARG A 417 -14.60 21.23 -6.72
N ALA A 418 -15.82 21.06 -6.23
CA ALA A 418 -16.12 20.10 -5.18
C ALA A 418 -15.73 18.65 -5.60
N ARG A 419 -16.10 18.23 -6.83
CA ARG A 419 -15.74 16.91 -7.35
C ARG A 419 -14.22 16.75 -7.48
N MET A 420 -13.52 17.71 -8.01
CA MET A 420 -12.06 17.65 -8.18
C MET A 420 -11.33 17.66 -6.83
N HIS A 421 -11.80 18.44 -5.86
CA HIS A 421 -11.21 18.47 -4.52
C HIS A 421 -11.44 17.16 -3.75
N ALA A 422 -12.52 16.44 -4.01
CA ALA A 422 -12.80 15.14 -3.40
C ALA A 422 -11.89 14.01 -3.91
N VAL A 423 -11.17 14.19 -5.02
CA VAL A 423 -10.30 13.16 -5.62
C VAL A 423 -8.85 13.62 -5.83
N ASN A 424 -8.56 14.89 -5.66
CA ASN A 424 -7.20 15.42 -5.76
C ASN A 424 -6.74 15.87 -4.37
N PRO A 425 -5.81 15.15 -3.73
CA PRO A 425 -5.40 15.46 -2.37
C PRO A 425 -4.69 16.81 -2.30
N LEU A 426 -4.93 17.54 -1.21
CA LEU A 426 -4.21 18.76 -0.83
C LEU A 426 -2.90 18.40 -0.12
N TYR A 427 -2.93 17.36 0.73
CA TYR A 427 -1.77 16.87 1.46
C TYR A 427 -1.28 15.57 0.86
N VAL A 428 0.02 15.49 0.60
CA VAL A 428 0.67 14.32 -0.02
C VAL A 428 1.75 13.81 0.91
N LEU A 429 1.81 12.50 1.12
CA LEU A 429 2.88 11.88 1.90
C LEU A 429 4.20 11.92 1.11
N ARG A 430 4.86 13.06 1.14
CA ARG A 430 6.16 13.27 0.50
C ARG A 430 7.29 12.69 1.35
N ASN A 431 8.33 12.22 0.71
CA ASN A 431 9.46 11.62 1.41
C ASN A 431 10.10 12.57 2.44
N TYR A 432 10.21 13.87 2.12
CA TYR A 432 10.81 14.82 3.06
C TYR A 432 9.97 15.00 4.34
N LEU A 433 8.64 14.99 4.25
CA LEU A 433 7.75 15.07 5.41
C LEU A 433 7.90 13.85 6.33
N ALA A 434 7.98 12.66 5.72
CA ALA A 434 8.26 11.44 6.48
C ALA A 434 9.64 11.51 7.15
N GLN A 435 10.66 12.07 6.46
CA GLN A 435 12.01 12.21 7.01
C GLN A 435 12.07 13.21 8.18
N GLU A 436 11.37 14.32 8.11
CA GLU A 436 11.25 15.27 9.24
C GLU A 436 10.58 14.62 10.46
N ALA A 437 9.50 13.86 10.23
CA ALA A 437 8.82 13.12 11.29
C ALA A 437 9.71 12.03 11.91
N ILE A 438 10.49 11.32 11.10
CA ILE A 438 11.46 10.31 11.55
C ILE A 438 12.57 10.98 12.38
N ALA A 439 13.16 12.08 11.91
CA ALA A 439 14.23 12.78 12.60
C ALA A 439 13.80 13.28 14.00
N ALA A 440 12.56 13.77 14.13
CA ALA A 440 11.99 14.14 15.42
C ALA A 440 11.78 12.91 16.33
N ALA A 441 11.24 11.81 15.76
CA ALA A 441 10.98 10.59 16.49
C ALA A 441 12.26 9.92 17.02
N GLU A 442 13.36 9.98 16.28
CA GLU A 442 14.68 9.50 16.70
C GLU A 442 15.23 10.29 17.91
N GLN A 443 14.79 11.53 18.10
CA GLN A 443 15.08 12.34 19.28
C GLN A 443 14.05 12.16 20.42
N GLY A 444 13.06 11.26 20.24
CA GLY A 444 12.01 10.98 21.20
C GLY A 444 10.78 11.89 21.10
N ASP A 445 10.73 12.79 20.11
CA ASP A 445 9.55 13.60 19.82
C ASP A 445 8.64 12.92 18.78
N TYR A 446 7.58 12.29 19.25
CA TYR A 446 6.59 11.61 18.41
C TYR A 446 5.44 12.52 17.95
N SER A 447 5.43 13.78 18.39
CA SER A 447 4.34 14.71 18.07
C SER A 447 4.24 14.98 16.57
N VAL A 448 5.39 15.05 15.87
CA VAL A 448 5.45 15.29 14.42
C VAL A 448 4.85 14.13 13.63
N VAL A 449 5.14 12.88 14.02
CA VAL A 449 4.53 11.68 13.38
C VAL A 449 3.02 11.69 13.56
N ARG A 450 2.55 12.00 14.78
CA ARG A 450 1.11 12.05 15.12
C ARG A 450 0.40 13.14 14.34
N GLN A 451 0.98 14.35 14.28
CA GLN A 451 0.43 15.46 13.50
C GLN A 451 0.35 15.10 12.01
N LEU A 452 1.45 14.56 11.44
CA LEU A 452 1.47 14.18 10.04
C LEU A 452 0.42 13.11 9.72
N HIS A 453 0.28 12.09 10.58
CA HIS A 453 -0.77 11.08 10.43
C HIS A 453 -2.18 11.70 10.49
N GLU A 454 -2.44 12.60 11.44
CA GLU A 454 -3.74 13.26 11.57
C GLU A 454 -4.09 14.05 10.30
N VAL A 455 -3.13 14.83 9.79
CA VAL A 455 -3.31 15.61 8.55
C VAL A 455 -3.56 14.68 7.36
N LEU A 456 -2.74 13.65 7.20
CA LEU A 456 -2.84 12.69 6.09
C LEU A 456 -4.07 11.78 6.17
N SER A 457 -4.74 11.68 7.32
CA SER A 457 -6.02 10.94 7.47
C SER A 457 -7.19 11.66 6.80
N LYS A 458 -7.04 12.95 6.47
CA LYS A 458 -8.03 13.79 5.76
C LYS A 458 -7.37 14.55 4.61
N PRO A 459 -6.83 13.84 3.61
CA PRO A 459 -5.91 14.43 2.63
C PRO A 459 -6.54 15.43 1.69
N PHE A 460 -7.88 15.44 1.59
CA PHE A 460 -8.64 16.29 0.66
C PHE A 460 -9.13 17.59 1.29
N GLU A 461 -9.20 17.66 2.62
CA GLU A 461 -9.79 18.77 3.39
C GLU A 461 -8.73 19.83 3.72
N GLU A 462 -9.11 21.11 3.66
CA GLU A 462 -8.26 22.19 4.16
C GLU A 462 -8.21 22.13 5.69
N GLN A 463 -7.00 22.18 6.25
CA GLN A 463 -6.77 22.08 7.70
C GLN A 463 -5.97 23.31 8.17
N PRO A 464 -6.56 24.16 9.04
CA PRO A 464 -5.89 25.38 9.50
C PRO A 464 -4.61 25.09 10.31
N GLY A 465 -3.56 25.90 10.05
CA GLY A 465 -2.30 25.86 10.79
C GLY A 465 -1.27 24.85 10.29
N VAL A 466 -1.62 24.10 9.24
CA VAL A 466 -0.71 23.10 8.61
C VAL A 466 -0.50 23.35 7.10
N GLU A 467 -0.74 24.59 6.65
CA GLU A 467 -0.62 24.98 5.24
C GLU A 467 0.79 24.74 4.69
N HIS A 468 1.80 24.74 5.55
CA HIS A 468 3.19 24.44 5.17
C HIS A 468 3.38 23.02 4.63
N LEU A 469 2.53 22.06 5.02
CA LEU A 469 2.59 20.66 4.58
C LEU A 469 2.07 20.45 3.14
N THR A 470 1.48 21.50 2.53
CA THR A 470 1.02 21.44 1.13
C THR A 470 2.10 21.82 0.12
N ARG A 471 3.27 22.25 0.59
CA ARG A 471 4.33 22.82 -0.26
C ARG A 471 5.10 21.76 -1.04
N ARG A 472 5.74 22.22 -2.12
CA ARG A 472 6.75 21.41 -2.83
C ARG A 472 7.92 21.10 -1.89
N PRO A 473 8.63 19.96 -2.13
CA PRO A 473 9.80 19.63 -1.33
C PRO A 473 10.86 20.74 -1.39
N PRO A 474 11.53 21.01 -0.27
CA PRO A 474 12.74 21.85 -0.27
C PRO A 474 13.86 21.15 -1.06
N ASP A 475 14.89 21.89 -1.45
CA ASP A 475 15.98 21.35 -2.29
C ASP A 475 16.63 20.10 -1.69
N TRP A 476 16.86 20.07 -0.38
CA TRP A 476 17.42 18.89 0.30
C TRP A 476 16.48 17.68 0.25
N GLY A 477 15.16 17.90 0.19
CA GLY A 477 14.15 16.84 0.20
C GLY A 477 13.91 16.15 -1.13
N ARG A 478 14.39 16.77 -2.24
CA ARG A 478 14.20 16.24 -3.61
C ARG A 478 15.11 15.06 -3.95
N HIS A 479 16.19 14.87 -3.21
CA HIS A 479 17.24 13.88 -3.51
C HIS A 479 17.42 12.88 -2.37
N LEU A 480 16.34 12.62 -1.62
CA LEU A 480 16.39 11.60 -0.56
C LEU A 480 16.50 10.19 -1.16
N GLU A 481 17.61 9.52 -0.84
CA GLU A 481 17.80 8.11 -1.20
C GLU A 481 17.11 7.23 -0.16
N ILE A 482 16.29 6.30 -0.63
CA ILE A 482 15.56 5.36 0.22
C ILE A 482 15.93 3.95 -0.23
N SER A 483 16.41 3.16 0.71
CA SER A 483 16.84 1.78 0.46
C SER A 483 15.95 0.77 1.17
N CYS A 484 16.03 -0.49 0.72
CA CYS A 484 15.42 -1.64 1.39
C CYS A 484 16.15 -2.08 2.66
N SER A 485 17.18 -1.38 3.12
CA SER A 485 18.06 -1.76 4.24
C SER A 485 17.41 -1.69 5.63
N SER A 486 16.08 -1.62 5.69
CA SER A 486 15.32 -1.57 6.95
C SER A 486 14.81 -2.95 7.37
#